data_aa95403355647e7fd60ddbe35b9dd499
#
_entry.id   aa95403355647e7fd60ddbe35b9dd499
#
_cell.length_a   1.000
_cell.length_b   1.000
_cell.length_c   1.000
_cell.angle_alpha   90.00
_cell.angle_beta   90.00
_cell.angle_gamma   90.00
#
_symmetry.space_group_name_H-M   'P 1'
#
loop_
_entity.id
_entity.type
_entity.pdbx_description
1 polymer ?
#
loop_
_entity_poly.entity_id
_entity_poly.type
_entity_poly.pdbx_seq_one_letter_code
_entity_poly.pdbx_strand_id
1 'polypeptide(L)'
;ITTQEIDDLADKYIRSLDATPSCKGYEGYPAAICISVNDEVVHGIAGSRKIEAGDIVTLDICACYKGYHGDSAWSYAIGEIDEEKAHLMEHTEKSLYVGLEQVKPGNRIGDIGYAISKYAEANGLGVVRELCGHGIGTNLHEDPDVPNYGIPNTGIRLREGMTIAVEPMLTAKSPRVELLDDDWTVVTMDGHPAAHFEHTVVVTADGYEILTGE
;
A
#
# COMPACT_ATOMS: atom_id res chain seq x y z
N ILE A 1 12.45 -14.78 12.85
CA ILE A 1 13.08 -13.61 12.21
C ILE A 1 12.51 -12.32 12.82
N THR A 2 13.30 -11.26 12.94
CA THR A 2 12.85 -9.94 13.37
C THR A 2 12.54 -9.05 12.17
N THR A 3 11.76 -7.98 12.38
CA THR A 3 11.50 -6.98 11.32
C THR A 3 12.80 -6.31 10.87
N GLN A 4 13.79 -6.10 11.76
CA GLN A 4 15.11 -5.59 11.37
C GLN A 4 15.88 -6.55 10.44
N GLU A 5 15.84 -7.86 10.71
CA GLU A 5 16.50 -8.84 9.83
C GLU A 5 15.84 -8.89 8.44
N ILE A 6 14.53 -8.62 8.35
CA ILE A 6 13.83 -8.50 7.06
C ILE A 6 14.26 -7.23 6.32
N ASP A 7 14.33 -6.09 7.01
CA ASP A 7 14.79 -4.82 6.44
C ASP A 7 16.22 -4.93 5.90
N ASP A 8 17.12 -5.54 6.68
CA ASP A 8 18.52 -5.76 6.28
C ASP A 8 18.64 -6.65 5.03
N LEU A 9 17.74 -7.65 4.88
CA LEU A 9 17.67 -8.50 3.69
C LEU A 9 17.15 -7.71 2.49
N ALA A 10 16.11 -6.92 2.68
CA ALA A 10 15.52 -6.08 1.64
C ALA A 10 16.52 -5.03 1.12
N ASP A 11 17.21 -4.30 2.02
CA ASP A 11 18.24 -3.32 1.65
C ASP A 11 19.35 -3.96 0.79
N LYS A 12 19.85 -5.12 1.24
CA LYS A 12 20.85 -5.88 0.48
C LYS A 12 20.35 -6.31 -0.90
N TYR A 13 19.12 -6.82 -0.96
CA TYR A 13 18.55 -7.32 -2.21
C TYR A 13 18.33 -6.19 -3.20
N ILE A 14 17.70 -5.09 -2.79
CA ILE A 14 17.46 -3.91 -3.62
C ILE A 14 18.80 -3.40 -4.20
N ARG A 15 19.84 -3.25 -3.37
CA ARG A 15 21.16 -2.78 -3.82
C ARG A 15 21.88 -3.78 -4.73
N SER A 16 21.61 -5.07 -4.58
CA SER A 16 22.20 -6.10 -5.45
C SER A 16 21.70 -6.03 -6.89
N LEU A 17 20.57 -5.33 -7.10
CA LEU A 17 19.94 -5.09 -8.41
C LEU A 17 20.28 -3.70 -8.99
N ASP A 18 21.33 -3.04 -8.49
CA ASP A 18 21.72 -1.66 -8.86
C ASP A 18 20.60 -0.62 -8.61
N ALA A 19 19.66 -0.94 -7.70
CA ALA A 19 18.62 -0.03 -7.23
C ALA A 19 18.95 0.52 -5.84
N THR A 20 18.20 1.53 -5.40
CA THR A 20 18.29 2.09 -4.05
C THR A 20 16.93 2.02 -3.37
N PRO A 21 16.84 1.67 -2.06
CA PRO A 21 15.59 1.74 -1.33
C PRO A 21 15.15 3.19 -1.21
N SER A 22 13.97 3.51 -1.74
CA SER A 22 13.47 4.89 -1.82
C SER A 22 13.01 5.43 -0.47
N CYS A 23 12.52 4.55 0.41
CA CYS A 23 12.06 4.93 1.75
C CYS A 23 13.21 5.42 2.63
N LYS A 24 14.41 4.83 2.50
CA LYS A 24 15.52 5.10 3.42
C LYS A 24 16.03 6.54 3.34
N GLY A 25 15.75 7.30 4.37
CA GLY A 25 16.10 8.73 4.45
C GLY A 25 15.07 9.67 3.82
N TYR A 26 14.02 9.14 3.20
CA TYR A 26 12.91 9.94 2.69
C TYR A 26 12.19 10.62 3.86
N GLU A 27 12.17 11.94 3.86
CA GLU A 27 11.64 12.76 4.97
C GLU A 27 12.14 12.38 6.38
N GLY A 28 13.26 11.62 6.46
CA GLY A 28 13.84 11.15 7.70
C GLY A 28 13.47 9.71 8.08
N TYR A 29 12.70 8.98 7.25
CA TYR A 29 12.37 7.58 7.53
C TYR A 29 13.64 6.70 7.67
N PRO A 30 13.77 5.89 8.75
CA PRO A 30 15.07 5.29 9.10
C PRO A 30 15.37 3.97 8.39
N ALA A 31 14.35 3.24 7.90
CA ALA A 31 14.49 1.88 7.37
C ALA A 31 14.49 1.84 5.83
N ALA A 32 14.88 0.72 5.24
CA ALA A 32 14.93 0.53 3.80
C ALA A 32 13.54 0.26 3.20
N ILE A 33 12.68 -0.42 3.95
CA ILE A 33 11.28 -0.72 3.60
C ILE A 33 10.38 -0.45 4.81
N CYS A 34 9.06 -0.32 4.59
CA CYS A 34 8.12 -0.28 5.69
C CYS A 34 7.66 -1.72 6.02
N ILE A 35 7.61 -2.06 7.33
CA ILE A 35 7.19 -3.38 7.79
C ILE A 35 6.13 -3.20 8.86
N SER A 36 4.87 -3.38 8.48
CA SER A 36 3.72 -3.18 9.36
C SER A 36 3.12 -4.52 9.77
N VAL A 37 2.83 -4.70 11.07
CA VAL A 37 2.41 -5.98 11.64
C VAL A 37 1.08 -5.85 12.37
N ASN A 38 0.09 -6.64 12.00
CA ASN A 38 -1.25 -6.74 12.57
C ASN A 38 -2.05 -5.43 12.51
N ASP A 39 -2.11 -4.67 13.60
CA ASP A 39 -2.82 -3.40 13.74
C ASP A 39 -2.05 -2.19 13.17
N GLU A 40 -0.78 -2.38 12.81
CA GLU A 40 -0.01 -1.38 12.06
C GLU A 40 -0.52 -1.34 10.61
N VAL A 41 -1.02 -0.18 10.19
CA VAL A 41 -1.60 0.03 8.87
C VAL A 41 -0.52 0.19 7.82
N VAL A 42 0.39 1.17 8.04
CA VAL A 42 1.53 1.49 7.17
C VAL A 42 2.67 2.11 7.97
N HIS A 43 3.81 2.26 7.31
CA HIS A 43 5.02 2.94 7.77
C HIS A 43 5.63 2.36 9.06
N GLY A 44 5.34 1.10 9.38
CA GLY A 44 5.94 0.41 10.51
C GLY A 44 7.47 0.39 10.37
N ILE A 45 8.17 0.84 11.44
CA ILE A 45 9.63 0.91 11.47
C ILE A 45 10.21 -0.43 11.86
N ALA A 46 11.15 -0.93 11.06
CA ALA A 46 11.88 -2.15 11.34
C ALA A 46 12.65 -2.07 12.67
N GLY A 47 12.59 -3.14 13.46
CA GLY A 47 13.20 -3.20 14.79
C GLY A 47 13.33 -4.62 15.33
N SER A 48 13.38 -4.73 16.67
CA SER A 48 13.57 -6.01 17.37
C SER A 48 12.31 -6.88 17.46
N ARG A 49 11.15 -6.41 16.93
CA ARG A 49 9.91 -7.19 16.92
C ARG A 49 10.13 -8.49 16.15
N LYS A 50 9.80 -9.61 16.76
CA LYS A 50 9.81 -10.92 16.10
C LYS A 50 8.46 -11.17 15.44
N ILE A 51 8.53 -11.72 14.24
CA ILE A 51 7.35 -12.20 13.53
C ILE A 51 6.97 -13.57 14.08
N GLU A 52 5.70 -13.74 14.41
CA GLU A 52 5.14 -14.96 15.04
C GLU A 52 4.05 -15.58 14.15
N ALA A 53 3.78 -16.87 14.37
CA ALA A 53 2.66 -17.52 13.69
C ALA A 53 1.33 -16.88 14.13
N GLY A 54 0.46 -16.61 13.16
CA GLY A 54 -0.79 -15.89 13.38
C GLY A 54 -0.71 -14.39 13.06
N ASP A 55 0.49 -13.86 12.77
CA ASP A 55 0.62 -12.45 12.33
C ASP A 55 0.19 -12.26 10.87
N ILE A 56 -0.30 -11.06 10.57
CA ILE A 56 -0.26 -10.47 9.23
C ILE A 56 0.94 -9.52 9.20
N VAL A 57 1.77 -9.62 8.18
CA VAL A 57 2.92 -8.74 7.96
C VAL A 57 2.81 -8.12 6.59
N THR A 58 2.72 -6.81 6.53
CA THR A 58 2.79 -6.05 5.28
C THR A 58 4.22 -5.60 5.06
N LEU A 59 4.76 -5.96 3.89
CA LEU A 59 6.02 -5.44 3.37
C LEU A 59 5.68 -4.43 2.27
N ASP A 60 6.09 -3.19 2.47
CA ASP A 60 5.91 -2.09 1.54
C ASP A 60 7.29 -1.63 1.07
N ILE A 61 7.53 -1.79 -0.22
CA ILE A 61 8.85 -1.75 -0.84
C ILE A 61 8.89 -0.73 -1.96
N CYS A 62 9.53 0.40 -1.67
CA CYS A 62 9.80 1.41 -2.66
C CYS A 62 11.26 1.31 -3.14
N ALA A 63 11.48 1.19 -4.42
CA ALA A 63 12.81 1.10 -5.00
C ALA A 63 13.02 2.09 -6.15
N CYS A 64 14.19 2.74 -6.16
CA CYS A 64 14.59 3.63 -7.25
C CYS A 64 15.64 2.94 -8.13
N TYR A 65 15.33 2.80 -9.41
CA TYR A 65 16.23 2.27 -10.42
C TYR A 65 16.39 3.25 -11.58
N LYS A 66 17.62 3.64 -11.87
CA LYS A 66 17.95 4.61 -12.95
C LYS A 66 17.14 5.92 -12.88
N GLY A 67 16.83 6.39 -11.69
CA GLY A 67 16.11 7.64 -11.46
C GLY A 67 14.59 7.56 -11.54
N TYR A 68 14.03 6.35 -11.61
CA TYR A 68 12.59 6.10 -11.54
C TYR A 68 12.26 5.24 -10.35
N HIS A 69 11.15 5.58 -9.67
CA HIS A 69 10.65 4.87 -8.50
C HIS A 69 9.56 3.87 -8.90
N GLY A 70 9.55 2.73 -8.24
CA GLY A 70 8.44 1.80 -8.20
C GLY A 70 8.08 1.51 -6.76
N ASP A 71 6.80 1.36 -6.49
CA ASP A 71 6.23 1.15 -5.17
C ASP A 71 5.28 -0.03 -5.17
N SER A 72 5.34 -0.86 -4.15
CA SER A 72 4.49 -2.05 -4.03
C SER A 72 4.41 -2.55 -2.60
N ALA A 73 3.21 -2.80 -2.13
CA ALA A 73 2.98 -3.38 -0.82
C ALA A 73 2.19 -4.69 -0.92
N TRP A 74 2.56 -5.63 -0.05
CA TRP A 74 1.89 -6.92 0.03
C TRP A 74 1.80 -7.41 1.46
N SER A 75 0.59 -7.80 1.88
CA SER A 75 0.35 -8.41 3.20
C SER A 75 0.46 -9.92 3.12
N TYR A 76 1.18 -10.52 4.06
CA TYR A 76 1.44 -11.94 4.15
C TYR A 76 0.91 -12.52 5.46
N ALA A 77 0.21 -13.65 5.38
CA ALA A 77 -0.16 -14.43 6.54
C ALA A 77 1.04 -15.29 7.02
N ILE A 78 1.34 -15.22 8.30
CA ILE A 78 2.42 -16.04 8.88
C ILE A 78 1.85 -17.27 9.55
N GLY A 79 1.93 -18.40 8.86
CA GLY A 79 1.30 -19.65 9.31
C GLY A 79 -0.23 -19.58 9.22
N GLU A 80 -0.92 -20.21 10.19
CA GLU A 80 -2.38 -20.17 10.26
C GLU A 80 -2.83 -18.86 10.93
N ILE A 81 -3.75 -18.14 10.31
CA ILE A 81 -4.39 -16.91 10.81
C ILE A 81 -5.87 -17.17 11.08
N ASP A 82 -6.48 -16.35 11.92
CA ASP A 82 -7.92 -16.41 12.21
C ASP A 82 -8.78 -15.94 11.01
N GLU A 83 -10.10 -16.18 11.13
CA GLU A 83 -11.08 -15.85 10.07
C GLU A 83 -11.17 -14.34 9.82
N GLU A 84 -11.00 -13.48 10.83
CA GLU A 84 -11.04 -12.03 10.69
C GLU A 84 -9.88 -11.53 9.83
N LYS A 85 -8.67 -12.02 10.11
CA LYS A 85 -7.46 -11.70 9.33
C LYS A 85 -7.53 -12.24 7.91
N ALA A 86 -7.99 -13.49 7.75
CA ALA A 86 -8.14 -14.11 6.43
C ALA A 86 -9.15 -13.33 5.56
N HIS A 87 -10.30 -12.96 6.12
CA HIS A 87 -11.31 -12.14 5.46
C HIS A 87 -10.76 -10.77 5.07
N LEU A 88 -10.07 -10.10 5.99
CA LEU A 88 -9.46 -8.79 5.74
C LEU A 88 -8.46 -8.86 4.57
N MET A 89 -7.50 -9.79 4.62
CA MET A 89 -6.49 -9.93 3.57
C MET A 89 -7.10 -10.21 2.21
N GLU A 90 -8.01 -11.19 2.12
CA GLU A 90 -8.68 -11.58 0.87
C GLU A 90 -9.40 -10.38 0.23
N HIS A 91 -10.15 -9.62 1.04
CA HIS A 91 -10.95 -8.52 0.51
C HIS A 91 -10.14 -7.23 0.31
N THR A 92 -9.02 -7.04 1.01
CA THR A 92 -8.11 -5.92 0.71
C THR A 92 -7.42 -6.15 -0.64
N GLU A 93 -6.89 -7.34 -0.87
CA GLU A 93 -6.30 -7.70 -2.17
C GLU A 93 -7.32 -7.55 -3.32
N LYS A 94 -8.52 -8.09 -3.16
CA LYS A 94 -9.58 -7.94 -4.18
C LYS A 94 -9.97 -6.49 -4.42
N SER A 95 -9.97 -5.66 -3.37
CA SER A 95 -10.30 -4.23 -3.50
C SER A 95 -9.30 -3.48 -4.37
N LEU A 96 -8.00 -3.87 -4.30
CA LEU A 96 -6.96 -3.35 -5.19
C LEU A 96 -7.34 -3.61 -6.66
N TYR A 97 -7.61 -4.85 -7.03
CA TYR A 97 -7.96 -5.18 -8.41
C TYR A 97 -9.27 -4.56 -8.88
N VAL A 98 -10.28 -4.44 -8.00
CA VAL A 98 -11.52 -3.70 -8.29
C VAL A 98 -11.25 -2.23 -8.58
N GLY A 99 -10.31 -1.62 -7.85
CA GLY A 99 -9.82 -0.26 -8.13
C GLY A 99 -9.07 -0.17 -9.45
N LEU A 100 -8.18 -1.12 -9.72
CA LEU A 100 -7.37 -1.18 -10.94
C LEU A 100 -8.24 -1.31 -12.22
N GLU A 101 -9.36 -2.01 -12.17
CA GLU A 101 -10.32 -2.07 -13.29
C GLU A 101 -10.84 -0.68 -13.72
N GLN A 102 -10.76 0.31 -12.85
CA GLN A 102 -11.13 1.70 -13.17
C GLN A 102 -9.98 2.51 -13.77
N VAL A 103 -8.74 1.99 -13.76
CA VAL A 103 -7.57 2.65 -14.31
C VAL A 103 -7.56 2.51 -15.83
N LYS A 104 -8.20 3.47 -16.49
CA LYS A 104 -8.29 3.54 -17.95
C LYS A 104 -8.51 4.98 -18.43
N PRO A 105 -8.12 5.30 -19.68
CA PRO A 105 -8.31 6.63 -20.22
C PRO A 105 -9.76 7.08 -20.17
N GLY A 106 -9.98 8.30 -19.71
CA GLY A 106 -11.30 8.89 -19.61
C GLY A 106 -11.97 8.78 -18.25
N ASN A 107 -11.68 7.74 -17.47
CA ASN A 107 -12.04 7.67 -16.07
C ASN A 107 -11.28 8.73 -15.25
N ARG A 108 -11.64 8.88 -14.01
CA ARG A 108 -11.03 9.83 -13.09
C ARG A 108 -10.57 9.15 -11.81
N ILE A 109 -9.71 9.79 -11.06
CA ILE A 109 -9.20 9.30 -9.77
C ILE A 109 -10.36 8.91 -8.82
N GLY A 110 -11.43 9.72 -8.76
CA GLY A 110 -12.59 9.42 -7.93
C GLY A 110 -13.35 8.14 -8.30
N ASP A 111 -13.20 7.64 -9.54
CA ASP A 111 -13.78 6.35 -9.95
C ASP A 111 -13.03 5.17 -9.30
N ILE A 112 -11.70 5.27 -9.19
CA ILE A 112 -10.84 4.28 -8.52
C ILE A 112 -11.23 4.18 -7.05
N GLY A 113 -11.18 5.30 -6.32
CA GLY A 113 -11.49 5.31 -4.89
C GLY A 113 -12.92 4.93 -4.57
N TYR A 114 -13.88 5.30 -5.43
CA TYR A 114 -15.27 4.85 -5.29
C TYR A 114 -15.39 3.32 -5.41
N ALA A 115 -14.75 2.72 -6.40
CA ALA A 115 -14.80 1.29 -6.62
C ALA A 115 -14.20 0.52 -5.43
N ILE A 116 -13.03 0.96 -4.92
CA ILE A 116 -12.37 0.40 -3.74
C ILE A 116 -13.29 0.49 -2.52
N SER A 117 -13.73 1.71 -2.16
CA SER A 117 -14.53 1.92 -0.95
C SER A 117 -15.87 1.20 -1.01
N LYS A 118 -16.53 1.20 -2.17
CA LYS A 118 -17.80 0.50 -2.35
C LYS A 118 -17.67 -1.01 -2.15
N TYR A 119 -16.57 -1.58 -2.66
CA TYR A 119 -16.27 -3.00 -2.48
C TYR A 119 -15.94 -3.32 -1.01
N ALA A 120 -15.05 -2.56 -0.38
CA ALA A 120 -14.64 -2.75 1.00
C ALA A 120 -15.82 -2.65 1.98
N GLU A 121 -16.64 -1.59 1.86
CA GLU A 121 -17.82 -1.37 2.68
C GLU A 121 -18.88 -2.48 2.53
N ALA A 122 -19.06 -3.01 1.32
CA ALA A 122 -19.96 -4.13 1.06
C ALA A 122 -19.50 -5.44 1.73
N ASN A 123 -18.20 -5.56 2.04
CA ASN A 123 -17.62 -6.68 2.77
C ASN A 123 -17.38 -6.39 4.25
N GLY A 124 -17.92 -5.27 4.77
CA GLY A 124 -17.86 -4.93 6.20
C GLY A 124 -16.50 -4.43 6.69
N LEU A 125 -15.63 -3.98 5.78
CA LEU A 125 -14.29 -3.47 6.08
C LEU A 125 -14.27 -1.94 6.17
N GLY A 126 -13.40 -1.42 7.02
CA GLY A 126 -13.11 0.00 7.13
C GLY A 126 -12.11 0.45 6.06
N VAL A 127 -12.35 1.63 5.47
CA VAL A 127 -11.44 2.25 4.49
C VAL A 127 -10.71 3.39 5.16
N VAL A 128 -9.39 3.31 5.27
CA VAL A 128 -8.55 4.39 5.81
C VAL A 128 -8.66 5.61 4.89
N ARG A 129 -8.84 6.80 5.49
CA ARG A 129 -9.10 8.04 4.75
C ARG A 129 -8.00 9.07 4.89
N GLU A 130 -7.14 8.92 5.87
CA GLU A 130 -6.04 9.81 6.21
C GLU A 130 -4.83 9.63 5.28
N LEU A 131 -4.80 8.51 4.57
CA LEU A 131 -3.73 8.09 3.66
C LEU A 131 -4.31 7.79 2.28
N CYS A 132 -3.48 7.87 1.26
CA CYS A 132 -3.89 7.67 -0.13
C CYS A 132 -2.72 7.24 -1.00
N GLY A 133 -3.00 6.63 -2.12
CA GLY A 133 -2.06 6.44 -3.21
C GLY A 133 -1.68 7.74 -3.89
N HIS A 134 -0.77 7.67 -4.83
CA HIS A 134 -0.14 8.85 -5.40
C HIS A 134 0.33 8.63 -6.83
N GLY A 135 0.65 9.72 -7.53
CA GLY A 135 1.48 9.66 -8.73
C GLY A 135 2.90 9.21 -8.36
N ILE A 136 3.59 8.54 -9.26
CA ILE A 136 4.95 8.06 -9.04
C ILE A 136 5.74 8.11 -10.34
N GLY A 137 7.04 8.42 -10.26
CA GLY A 137 7.89 8.54 -11.43
C GLY A 137 9.33 8.86 -11.09
N THR A 138 9.77 10.06 -11.36
CA THR A 138 11.11 10.55 -10.99
C THR A 138 11.19 10.97 -9.52
N ASN A 139 10.05 11.22 -8.89
CA ASN A 139 9.94 11.33 -7.44
C ASN A 139 9.12 10.14 -6.91
N LEU A 140 9.34 9.78 -5.64
CA LEU A 140 8.58 8.72 -4.99
C LEU A 140 7.09 9.08 -4.93
N HIS A 141 6.78 10.29 -4.46
CA HIS A 141 5.42 10.82 -4.45
C HIS A 141 5.30 11.99 -5.43
N GLU A 142 4.35 11.89 -6.35
CA GLU A 142 4.00 12.90 -7.35
C GLU A 142 2.48 13.11 -7.37
N ASP A 143 2.01 14.21 -7.92
CA ASP A 143 0.59 14.39 -8.25
C ASP A 143 0.14 13.34 -9.31
N PRO A 144 -1.11 12.86 -9.25
CA PRO A 144 -2.16 13.21 -8.30
C PRO A 144 -2.21 12.30 -7.07
N ASP A 145 -2.83 12.77 -5.98
CA ASP A 145 -3.31 11.87 -4.92
C ASP A 145 -4.35 10.88 -5.48
N VAL A 146 -4.29 9.63 -5.00
CA VAL A 146 -5.17 8.52 -5.39
C VAL A 146 -5.89 7.95 -4.15
N PRO A 147 -6.91 8.65 -3.60
CA PRO A 147 -7.61 8.19 -2.40
C PRO A 147 -8.34 6.86 -2.61
N ASN A 148 -8.39 6.05 -1.55
CA ASN A 148 -9.11 4.78 -1.52
C ASN A 148 -10.63 4.93 -1.34
N TYR A 149 -11.14 6.13 -1.44
CA TYR A 149 -12.56 6.50 -1.45
C TYR A 149 -12.80 7.61 -2.45
N GLY A 150 -14.03 7.76 -2.90
CA GLY A 150 -14.29 8.79 -3.92
C GLY A 150 -15.75 8.93 -4.31
N ILE A 151 -15.97 9.87 -5.22
CA ILE A 151 -17.24 10.10 -5.89
C ILE A 151 -17.03 9.85 -7.38
N PRO A 152 -17.87 9.05 -8.05
CA PRO A 152 -17.74 8.77 -9.47
C PRO A 152 -17.65 10.05 -10.31
N ASN A 153 -16.82 10.01 -11.35
CA ASN A 153 -16.59 11.10 -12.29
C ASN A 153 -15.99 12.38 -11.68
N THR A 154 -15.30 12.30 -10.52
CA THR A 154 -14.60 13.41 -9.88
C THR A 154 -13.09 13.25 -9.90
N GLY A 155 -12.37 14.34 -9.62
CA GLY A 155 -10.91 14.35 -9.58
C GLY A 155 -10.26 14.42 -10.96
N ILE A 156 -8.95 14.24 -11.00
CA ILE A 156 -8.13 14.31 -12.21
C ILE A 156 -8.52 13.19 -13.17
N ARG A 157 -8.58 13.54 -14.47
CA ARG A 157 -8.87 12.57 -15.53
C ARG A 157 -7.62 11.75 -15.84
N LEU A 158 -7.77 10.44 -15.85
CA LEU A 158 -6.72 9.51 -16.25
C LEU A 158 -6.39 9.66 -17.73
N ARG A 159 -5.11 9.67 -18.05
CA ARG A 159 -4.57 9.79 -19.41
C ARG A 159 -3.49 8.74 -19.60
N GLU A 160 -3.38 8.25 -20.81
CA GLU A 160 -2.29 7.36 -21.21
C GLU A 160 -0.92 7.92 -20.81
N GLY A 161 -0.06 7.06 -20.28
CA GLY A 161 1.27 7.38 -19.79
C GLY A 161 1.34 7.87 -18.33
N MET A 162 0.21 8.12 -17.66
CA MET A 162 0.23 8.40 -16.22
C MET A 162 0.64 7.15 -15.45
N THR A 163 1.57 7.29 -14.51
CA THR A 163 1.97 6.26 -13.55
C THR A 163 1.48 6.63 -12.16
N ILE A 164 0.79 5.71 -11.50
CA ILE A 164 0.19 5.91 -10.19
C ILE A 164 0.37 4.67 -9.31
N ALA A 165 0.49 4.88 -8.01
CA ALA A 165 0.33 3.87 -6.97
C ALA A 165 -1.15 3.78 -6.60
N VAL A 166 -1.70 2.57 -6.64
CA VAL A 166 -3.05 2.27 -6.15
C VAL A 166 -2.90 1.31 -4.98
N GLU A 167 -3.28 1.76 -3.79
CA GLU A 167 -2.85 1.16 -2.53
C GLU A 167 -3.96 1.14 -1.47
N PRO A 168 -4.99 0.33 -1.61
CA PRO A 168 -6.01 0.22 -0.57
C PRO A 168 -5.42 -0.23 0.77
N MET A 169 -5.66 0.59 1.79
CA MET A 169 -5.42 0.30 3.20
C MET A 169 -6.77 0.09 3.86
N LEU A 170 -7.06 -1.16 4.24
CA LEU A 170 -8.32 -1.53 4.87
C LEU A 170 -8.10 -2.04 6.29
N THR A 171 -9.13 -1.89 7.12
CA THR A 171 -9.15 -2.33 8.51
C THR A 171 -10.31 -3.31 8.73
N ALA A 172 -10.14 -4.25 9.64
CA ALA A 172 -11.17 -5.24 9.92
C ALA A 172 -12.45 -4.64 10.52
N LYS A 173 -12.35 -3.49 11.20
CA LYS A 173 -13.48 -2.83 11.90
C LYS A 173 -13.53 -1.33 11.63
N SER A 174 -13.06 -0.53 12.58
CA SER A 174 -13.10 0.93 12.48
C SER A 174 -12.04 1.45 11.50
N PRO A 175 -12.40 2.36 10.57
CA PRO A 175 -11.42 2.97 9.67
C PRO A 175 -10.52 4.03 10.35
N ARG A 176 -10.68 4.25 11.65
CA ARG A 176 -9.93 5.28 12.38
C ARG A 176 -8.52 4.82 12.66
N VAL A 177 -7.57 5.69 12.43
CA VAL A 177 -6.15 5.45 12.64
C VAL A 177 -5.53 6.55 13.50
N GLU A 178 -4.39 6.27 14.08
CA GLU A 178 -3.56 7.23 14.80
C GLU A 178 -2.08 7.02 14.48
N LEU A 179 -1.33 8.12 14.58
CA LEU A 179 0.12 8.13 14.41
C LEU A 179 0.78 7.86 15.77
N LEU A 180 1.75 6.96 15.83
CA LEU A 180 2.51 6.68 17.04
C LEU A 180 3.57 7.76 17.34
N ASP A 181 4.14 7.72 18.54
CA ASP A 181 5.17 8.66 19.02
C ASP A 181 6.50 8.59 18.25
N ASP A 182 6.65 7.63 17.34
CA ASP A 182 7.80 7.52 16.43
C ASP A 182 7.70 8.42 15.19
N ASP A 183 6.60 9.18 15.08
CA ASP A 183 6.27 10.10 13.98
C ASP A 183 6.05 9.41 12.60
N TRP A 184 5.96 8.07 12.55
CA TRP A 184 5.82 7.31 11.31
C TRP A 184 4.74 6.24 11.34
N THR A 185 4.80 5.34 12.32
CA THR A 185 3.90 4.17 12.36
C THR A 185 2.46 4.60 12.55
N VAL A 186 1.61 4.26 11.59
CA VAL A 186 0.16 4.48 11.67
C VAL A 186 -0.51 3.18 12.09
N VAL A 187 -1.33 3.24 13.15
CA VAL A 187 -2.04 2.08 13.70
C VAL A 187 -3.55 2.28 13.69
N THR A 188 -4.30 1.18 13.77
CA THR A 188 -5.75 1.24 14.00
C THR A 188 -6.04 1.65 15.44
N MET A 189 -6.98 2.60 15.64
CA MET A 189 -7.33 3.07 16.99
C MET A 189 -8.05 2.03 17.85
N ASP A 190 -8.60 0.99 17.25
CA ASP A 190 -9.35 -0.07 17.93
C ASP A 190 -8.54 -1.35 18.15
N GLY A 191 -7.29 -1.41 17.67
CA GLY A 191 -6.38 -2.55 17.80
C GLY A 191 -6.77 -3.76 16.95
N HIS A 192 -7.74 -3.64 16.04
CA HIS A 192 -8.07 -4.66 15.07
C HIS A 192 -7.08 -4.65 13.89
N PRO A 193 -6.88 -5.77 13.20
CA PRO A 193 -5.89 -5.84 12.13
C PRO A 193 -6.21 -4.93 10.94
N ALA A 194 -5.15 -4.50 10.27
CA ALA A 194 -5.16 -3.82 8.99
C ALA A 194 -4.42 -4.66 7.94
N ALA A 195 -4.72 -4.41 6.66
CA ALA A 195 -3.99 -4.97 5.53
C ALA A 195 -3.81 -3.89 4.45
N HIS A 196 -2.71 -4.00 3.75
CA HIS A 196 -2.33 -3.09 2.68
C HIS A 196 -1.82 -3.89 1.49
N PHE A 197 -2.36 -3.63 0.31
CA PHE A 197 -1.92 -4.20 -0.96
C PHE A 197 -1.79 -3.08 -1.97
N GLU A 198 -0.74 -3.14 -2.79
CA GLU A 198 -0.41 -2.05 -3.67
C GLU A 198 0.26 -2.51 -4.96
N HIS A 199 -0.05 -1.81 -6.02
CA HIS A 199 0.72 -1.83 -7.27
C HIS A 199 0.96 -0.44 -7.83
N THR A 200 2.18 -0.23 -8.34
CA THR A 200 2.44 0.82 -9.33
C THR A 200 1.92 0.35 -10.68
N VAL A 201 1.11 1.20 -11.32
CA VAL A 201 0.53 0.92 -12.62
C VAL A 201 0.73 2.09 -13.58
N VAL A 202 0.80 1.79 -14.88
CA VAL A 202 0.74 2.79 -15.94
C VAL A 202 -0.61 2.72 -16.65
N VAL A 203 -1.21 3.87 -16.92
CA VAL A 203 -2.42 3.99 -17.75
C VAL A 203 -2.02 3.75 -19.21
N THR A 204 -2.61 2.73 -19.84
CA THR A 204 -2.40 2.43 -21.27
C THR A 204 -3.52 3.02 -22.15
N ALA A 205 -3.46 2.82 -23.45
CA ALA A 205 -4.47 3.33 -24.38
C ALA A 205 -5.90 2.82 -24.11
N ASP A 206 -6.03 1.60 -23.53
CA ASP A 206 -7.31 0.90 -23.36
C ASP A 206 -7.53 0.35 -21.93
N GLY A 207 -6.59 0.59 -21.00
CA GLY A 207 -6.67 0.11 -19.63
C GLY A 207 -5.44 0.50 -18.81
N TYR A 208 -4.82 -0.49 -18.18
CA TYR A 208 -3.61 -0.32 -17.37
C TYR A 208 -2.65 -1.51 -17.55
N GLU A 209 -1.40 -1.27 -17.16
CA GLU A 209 -0.38 -2.31 -17.01
C GLU A 209 0.22 -2.21 -15.62
N ILE A 210 0.36 -3.34 -14.92
CA ILE A 210 1.01 -3.42 -13.62
C ILE A 210 2.53 -3.43 -13.85
N LEU A 211 3.23 -2.48 -13.24
CA LEU A 211 4.69 -2.35 -13.34
C LEU A 211 5.44 -3.10 -12.24
N THR A 212 4.76 -3.43 -11.14
CA THR A 212 5.30 -4.12 -9.95
C THR A 212 4.77 -5.56 -9.81
N GLY A 213 4.22 -6.13 -10.85
CA GLY A 213 3.82 -7.53 -10.93
C GLY A 213 4.92 -8.42 -11.52
N GLU A 214 4.72 -9.77 -11.41
CA GLU A 214 5.51 -10.78 -12.13
C GLU A 214 5.07 -10.90 -13.60
#